data_da52729f9673f04e7df7e4fd44e6788f
#
_entry.id   da52729f9673f04e7df7e4fd44e6788f
#
_cell.length_a   1.000
_cell.length_b   1.000
_cell.length_c   1.000
_cell.angle_alpha   90.00
_cell.angle_beta   90.00
_cell.angle_gamma   90.00
#
_symmetry.space_group_name_H-M   'P 1'
#
loop_
_entity.id
_entity.type
_entity.pdbx_description
1 polymer ?
#
loop_
_entity_poly.entity_id
_entity_poly.type
_entity_poly.pdbx_seq_one_letter_code
_entity_poly.pdbx_strand_id
1 'polypeptide(L)'
;MLPISDIIIRSISGYVFIVPILILYFLYLRKSGREQSLLHIAAVFVFCYYLFGILTVAGIGYTSTISFSPKISLIPFLGMITGPIDTILNLILFVPLGVFLPFLYKKYHHIKTVALTGFLFSLSVEIVQMFGWGSSDINDLIINTAGACLGYWIYYLLSKALPNNFRKKLQSENVNGTVEVLLFVIYIFTVSYTHLT
;
A
#
# COMPACT_ATOMS: atom_id res chain seq x y z
N MET A 1 -4.01 -20.92 2.01
CA MET A 1 -2.91 -20.02 1.61
C MET A 1 -2.39 -20.45 0.25
N LEU A 2 -2.17 -19.49 -0.65
CA LEU A 2 -1.53 -19.78 -1.94
C LEU A 2 -0.04 -20.11 -1.74
N PRO A 3 0.55 -20.91 -2.64
CA PRO A 3 1.99 -21.11 -2.64
C PRO A 3 2.71 -19.77 -2.80
N ILE A 4 3.80 -19.58 -2.07
CA ILE A 4 4.60 -18.34 -2.13
C ILE A 4 5.08 -18.06 -3.56
N SER A 5 5.39 -19.10 -4.35
CA SER A 5 5.73 -18.99 -5.77
C SER A 5 4.68 -18.28 -6.59
N ASP A 6 3.40 -18.61 -6.36
CA ASP A 6 2.28 -18.03 -7.12
C ASP A 6 2.06 -16.56 -6.75
N ILE A 7 2.21 -16.22 -5.48
CA ILE A 7 2.17 -14.83 -5.02
C ILE A 7 3.27 -14.00 -5.69
N ILE A 8 4.50 -14.52 -5.76
CA ILE A 8 5.62 -13.84 -6.40
C ILE A 8 5.40 -13.68 -7.90
N ILE A 9 5.02 -14.75 -8.60
CA ILE A 9 4.80 -14.71 -10.05
C ILE A 9 3.71 -13.70 -10.39
N ARG A 10 2.60 -13.70 -9.67
CA ARG A 10 1.47 -12.77 -9.88
C ARG A 10 1.87 -11.33 -9.58
N SER A 11 2.59 -11.10 -8.47
CA SER A 11 3.03 -9.74 -8.13
C SER A 11 4.01 -9.18 -9.16
N ILE A 12 4.85 -10.00 -9.77
CA ILE A 12 5.75 -9.57 -10.85
C ILE A 12 4.96 -9.33 -12.14
N SER A 13 4.08 -10.28 -12.54
CA SER A 13 3.32 -10.16 -13.79
C SER A 13 2.40 -8.94 -13.80
N GLY A 14 1.67 -8.67 -12.72
CA GLY A 14 0.84 -7.48 -12.60
C GLY A 14 1.64 -6.18 -12.55
N TYR A 15 2.81 -6.22 -11.90
CA TYR A 15 3.66 -5.04 -11.82
C TYR A 15 4.22 -4.59 -13.18
N VAL A 16 4.38 -5.51 -14.14
CA VAL A 16 4.77 -5.18 -15.52
C VAL A 16 3.82 -4.16 -16.17
N PHE A 17 2.54 -4.15 -15.80
CA PHE A 17 1.57 -3.16 -16.31
C PHE A 17 1.65 -1.82 -15.58
N ILE A 18 2.11 -1.82 -14.33
CA ILE A 18 2.25 -0.60 -13.52
C ILE A 18 3.46 0.21 -13.98
N VAL A 19 4.56 -0.46 -14.33
CA VAL A 19 5.84 0.19 -14.71
C VAL A 19 5.70 1.19 -15.87
N PRO A 20 5.08 0.88 -17.02
CA PRO A 20 4.95 1.82 -18.13
C PRO A 20 4.22 3.12 -17.74
N ILE A 21 3.16 3.00 -16.93
CA ILE A 21 2.39 4.17 -16.49
C ILE A 21 3.20 5.03 -15.53
N LEU A 22 3.97 4.44 -14.63
CA LEU A 22 4.88 5.20 -13.77
C LEU A 22 5.95 5.92 -14.60
N ILE A 23 6.50 5.27 -15.61
CA ILE A 23 7.46 5.91 -16.52
C ILE A 23 6.82 7.11 -17.21
N LEU A 24 5.63 6.93 -17.82
CA LEU A 24 4.90 8.02 -18.48
C LEU A 24 4.57 9.16 -17.52
N TYR A 25 4.18 8.83 -16.29
CA TYR A 25 3.89 9.81 -15.24
C TYR A 25 5.13 10.66 -14.90
N PHE A 26 6.29 10.05 -14.69
CA PHE A 26 7.51 10.80 -14.37
C PHE A 26 8.05 11.57 -15.58
N LEU A 27 7.87 11.08 -16.81
CA LEU A 27 8.17 11.84 -18.02
C LEU A 27 7.26 13.07 -18.16
N TYR A 28 5.98 12.93 -17.84
CA TYR A 28 5.03 14.04 -17.79
C TYR A 28 5.44 15.09 -16.74
N LEU A 29 5.78 14.67 -15.52
CA LEU A 29 6.26 15.58 -14.46
C LEU A 29 7.51 16.34 -14.91
N ARG A 30 8.48 15.65 -15.52
CA ARG A 30 9.69 16.26 -16.05
C ARG A 30 9.37 17.30 -17.12
N LYS A 31 8.49 16.97 -18.08
CA LYS A 31 8.04 17.91 -19.12
C LYS A 31 7.30 19.10 -18.55
N SER A 32 6.61 18.95 -17.43
CA SER A 32 5.87 20.02 -16.73
C SER A 32 6.75 20.84 -15.79
N GLY A 33 8.08 20.69 -15.82
CA GLY A 33 9.01 21.41 -14.94
C GLY A 33 8.99 20.97 -13.46
N ARG A 34 8.39 19.81 -13.16
CA ARG A 34 8.30 19.23 -11.80
C ARG A 34 9.25 18.06 -11.67
N GLU A 35 10.52 18.27 -11.99
CA GLU A 35 11.52 17.21 -11.92
C GLU A 35 11.63 16.62 -10.52
N GLN A 36 11.71 15.30 -10.45
CA GLN A 36 11.92 14.54 -9.23
C GLN A 36 13.33 13.95 -9.21
N SER A 37 13.88 13.76 -8.01
CA SER A 37 15.16 13.09 -7.89
C SER A 37 15.05 11.63 -8.32
N LEU A 38 16.12 11.06 -8.86
CA LEU A 38 16.16 9.64 -9.23
C LEU A 38 15.86 8.73 -8.03
N LEU A 39 16.30 9.13 -6.83
CA LEU A 39 16.05 8.38 -5.60
C LEU A 39 14.55 8.37 -5.23
N HIS A 40 13.86 9.51 -5.40
CA HIS A 40 12.41 9.57 -5.21
C HIS A 40 11.68 8.68 -6.23
N ILE A 41 12.04 8.79 -7.51
CA ILE A 41 11.46 7.95 -8.57
C ILE A 41 11.61 6.46 -8.22
N ALA A 42 12.83 6.01 -7.91
CA ALA A 42 13.09 4.62 -7.53
C ALA A 42 12.27 4.19 -6.30
N ALA A 43 12.17 5.06 -5.28
CA ALA A 43 11.40 4.77 -4.08
C ALA A 43 9.89 4.68 -4.37
N VAL A 44 9.34 5.48 -5.28
CA VAL A 44 7.94 5.38 -5.73
C VAL A 44 7.70 4.08 -6.48
N PHE A 45 8.63 3.63 -7.35
CA PHE A 45 8.51 2.32 -8.01
C PHE A 45 8.45 1.19 -6.97
N VAL A 46 9.33 1.19 -5.98
CA VAL A 46 9.32 0.18 -4.90
C VAL A 46 8.02 0.28 -4.09
N PHE A 47 7.55 1.49 -3.80
CA PHE A 47 6.31 1.71 -3.07
C PHE A 47 5.09 1.19 -3.83
N CYS A 48 4.97 1.45 -5.13
CA CYS A 48 3.88 0.92 -5.96
C CYS A 48 3.93 -0.62 -6.06
N TYR A 49 5.12 -1.21 -6.19
CA TYR A 49 5.28 -2.66 -6.14
C TYR A 49 4.79 -3.25 -4.81
N TYR A 50 5.16 -2.62 -3.71
CA TYR A 50 4.72 -3.01 -2.38
C TYR A 50 3.18 -2.91 -2.23
N LEU A 51 2.55 -1.80 -2.67
CA LEU A 51 1.09 -1.66 -2.63
C LEU A 51 0.39 -2.75 -3.45
N PHE A 52 0.91 -3.08 -4.63
CA PHE A 52 0.41 -4.18 -5.44
C PHE A 52 0.57 -5.53 -4.75
N GLY A 53 1.71 -5.73 -4.07
CA GLY A 53 1.97 -6.91 -3.25
C GLY A 53 0.96 -7.10 -2.12
N ILE A 54 0.53 -6.02 -1.43
CA ILE A 54 -0.55 -6.09 -0.43
C ILE A 54 -1.82 -6.66 -1.05
N LEU A 55 -2.26 -6.14 -2.20
CA LEU A 55 -3.49 -6.60 -2.86
C LEU A 55 -3.39 -8.07 -3.28
N THR A 56 -2.22 -8.48 -3.77
CA THR A 56 -1.95 -9.88 -4.12
C THR A 56 -2.04 -10.79 -2.88
N VAL A 57 -1.43 -10.40 -1.76
CA VAL A 57 -1.49 -11.16 -0.49
C VAL A 57 -2.91 -11.19 0.06
N ALA A 58 -3.66 -10.08 -0.07
CA ALA A 58 -5.06 -9.99 0.34
C ALA A 58 -6.02 -10.83 -0.55
N GLY A 59 -5.50 -11.48 -1.59
CA GLY A 59 -6.27 -12.36 -2.46
C GLY A 59 -7.11 -11.63 -3.51
N ILE A 60 -6.89 -10.34 -3.71
CA ILE A 60 -7.63 -9.56 -4.69
C ILE A 60 -7.21 -9.99 -6.11
N GLY A 61 -8.20 -10.25 -6.98
CA GLY A 61 -7.98 -10.69 -8.37
C GLY A 61 -7.84 -12.20 -8.57
N TYR A 62 -8.14 -13.02 -7.58
CA TYR A 62 -8.03 -14.48 -7.71
C TYR A 62 -9.29 -15.18 -8.26
N THR A 63 -10.40 -14.49 -8.35
CA THR A 63 -11.66 -15.08 -8.86
C THR A 63 -12.13 -14.34 -10.10
N SER A 64 -12.53 -15.11 -11.12
CA SER A 64 -13.14 -14.59 -12.35
C SER A 64 -14.60 -14.21 -12.18
N THR A 65 -15.25 -14.62 -11.09
CA THR A 65 -16.67 -14.35 -10.83
C THR A 65 -16.82 -13.36 -9.68
N ILE A 66 -17.39 -12.20 -9.98
CA ILE A 66 -17.81 -11.24 -8.96
C ILE A 66 -19.11 -11.73 -8.37
N SER A 67 -19.08 -12.11 -7.11
CA SER A 67 -20.30 -12.41 -6.35
C SER A 67 -20.27 -11.59 -5.06
N PHE A 68 -21.28 -10.76 -4.85
CA PHE A 68 -21.43 -10.08 -3.58
C PHE A 68 -21.89 -11.08 -2.52
N SER A 69 -20.93 -11.53 -1.72
CA SER A 69 -21.16 -12.45 -0.61
C SER A 69 -20.40 -11.95 0.62
N PRO A 70 -20.94 -10.93 1.32
CA PRO A 70 -20.24 -10.33 2.43
C PRO A 70 -20.15 -11.29 3.61
N LYS A 71 -18.97 -11.84 3.83
CA LYS A 71 -18.61 -12.53 5.08
C LYS A 71 -17.95 -11.49 5.97
N ILE A 72 -18.71 -10.89 6.88
CA ILE A 72 -18.24 -9.78 7.71
C ILE A 72 -18.10 -10.26 9.16
N SER A 73 -16.89 -10.16 9.71
CA SER A 73 -16.61 -10.35 11.12
C SER A 73 -16.53 -8.97 11.80
N LEU A 74 -17.51 -8.68 12.66
CA LEU A 74 -17.59 -7.40 13.39
C LEU A 74 -17.20 -7.52 14.87
N ILE A 75 -16.75 -8.68 15.32
CA ILE A 75 -16.38 -8.87 16.73
C ILE A 75 -14.92 -8.47 16.92
N PRO A 76 -14.64 -7.31 17.54
CA PRO A 76 -13.29 -6.86 17.77
C PRO A 76 -12.51 -7.85 18.66
N PHE A 77 -11.22 -7.98 18.40
CA PHE A 77 -10.24 -8.77 19.15
C PHE A 77 -10.40 -10.30 19.10
N LEU A 78 -11.56 -10.85 18.68
CA LEU A 78 -11.76 -12.29 18.60
C LEU A 78 -10.78 -12.94 17.59
N GLY A 79 -10.66 -12.38 16.39
CA GLY A 79 -9.74 -12.83 15.36
C GLY A 79 -8.27 -12.76 15.80
N MET A 80 -7.92 -11.80 16.63
CA MET A 80 -6.55 -11.64 17.15
C MET A 80 -6.15 -12.77 18.11
N ILE A 81 -7.12 -13.31 18.85
CA ILE A 81 -6.89 -14.41 19.80
C ILE A 81 -6.87 -15.75 19.07
N THR A 82 -7.76 -15.94 18.09
CA THR A 82 -7.90 -17.21 17.35
C THR A 82 -6.87 -17.39 16.23
N GLY A 83 -6.37 -16.29 15.66
CA GLY A 83 -5.37 -16.26 14.57
C GLY A 83 -4.21 -15.29 14.86
N PRO A 84 -3.40 -15.50 15.91
CA PRO A 84 -2.35 -14.54 16.28
C PRO A 84 -1.26 -14.39 15.19
N ILE A 85 -1.01 -15.42 14.41
CA ILE A 85 -0.03 -15.37 13.32
C ILE A 85 -0.54 -14.46 12.20
N ASP A 86 -1.79 -14.60 11.78
CA ASP A 86 -2.38 -13.76 10.75
C ASP A 86 -2.44 -12.29 11.19
N THR A 87 -2.75 -12.05 12.47
CA THR A 87 -2.72 -10.72 13.09
C THR A 87 -1.34 -10.08 13.00
N ILE A 88 -0.28 -10.82 13.33
CA ILE A 88 1.10 -10.32 13.25
C ILE A 88 1.50 -10.07 11.80
N LEU A 89 1.14 -10.95 10.89
CA LEU A 89 1.44 -10.79 9.45
C LEU A 89 0.75 -9.54 8.88
N ASN A 90 -0.51 -9.28 9.22
CA ASN A 90 -1.25 -8.09 8.80
C ASN A 90 -0.62 -6.82 9.38
N LEU A 91 -0.22 -6.84 10.66
CA LEU A 91 0.53 -5.73 11.26
C LEU A 91 1.80 -5.43 10.46
N ILE A 92 2.64 -6.45 10.24
CA ILE A 92 3.93 -6.31 9.54
C ILE A 92 3.71 -5.85 8.09
N LEU A 93 2.67 -6.35 7.43
CA LEU A 93 2.33 -6.01 6.06
C LEU A 93 2.10 -4.50 5.87
N PHE A 94 1.56 -3.80 6.87
CA PHE A 94 1.28 -2.36 6.80
C PHE A 94 2.38 -1.46 7.36
N VAL A 95 3.40 -2.00 8.01
CA VAL A 95 4.56 -1.22 8.49
C VAL A 95 5.25 -0.44 7.35
N PRO A 96 5.57 -1.05 6.18
CA PRO A 96 6.22 -0.29 5.11
C PRO A 96 5.38 0.88 4.61
N LEU A 97 4.04 0.80 4.61
CA LEU A 97 3.18 1.93 4.26
C LEU A 97 3.49 3.15 5.12
N GLY A 98 3.55 2.93 6.45
CA GLY A 98 3.85 3.98 7.41
C GLY A 98 5.28 4.54 7.32
N VAL A 99 6.23 3.76 6.77
CA VAL A 99 7.60 4.21 6.52
C VAL A 99 7.68 5.00 5.21
N PHE A 100 7.14 4.48 4.11
CA PHE A 100 7.26 5.09 2.78
C PHE A 100 6.54 6.43 2.68
N LEU A 101 5.31 6.54 3.18
CA LEU A 101 4.51 7.76 3.05
C LEU A 101 5.25 9.02 3.52
N PRO A 102 5.79 9.08 4.75
CA PRO A 102 6.48 10.28 5.22
C PRO A 102 7.88 10.48 4.61
N PHE A 103 8.53 9.42 4.11
CA PHE A 103 9.76 9.58 3.35
C PHE A 103 9.52 10.18 1.97
N LEU A 104 8.41 9.81 1.32
CA LEU A 104 8.09 10.27 -0.03
C LEU A 104 7.43 11.66 -0.04
N TYR A 105 6.63 12.01 0.99
CA TYR A 105 5.80 13.21 0.96
C TYR A 105 5.74 13.94 2.29
N LYS A 106 5.97 15.24 2.29
CA LYS A 106 5.91 16.13 3.48
C LYS A 106 4.56 16.08 4.19
N LYS A 107 3.46 15.90 3.44
CA LYS A 107 2.09 15.84 3.98
C LYS A 107 1.93 14.75 5.05
N TYR A 108 2.71 13.67 4.95
CA TYR A 108 2.66 12.52 5.85
C TYR A 108 3.63 12.61 7.05
N HIS A 109 4.22 13.78 7.32
CA HIS A 109 5.04 14.00 8.52
C HIS A 109 4.23 14.03 9.83
N HIS A 110 2.92 13.88 9.77
CA HIS A 110 2.04 13.77 10.92
C HIS A 110 1.43 12.38 11.01
N ILE A 111 1.52 11.76 12.20
CA ILE A 111 1.00 10.41 12.42
C ILE A 111 -0.49 10.28 12.06
N LYS A 112 -1.29 11.34 12.30
CA LYS A 112 -2.72 11.34 11.95
C LYS A 112 -2.98 11.14 10.46
N THR A 113 -2.16 11.73 9.59
CA THR A 113 -2.31 11.58 8.14
C THR A 113 -1.90 10.18 7.68
N VAL A 114 -0.87 9.60 8.28
CA VAL A 114 -0.43 8.23 8.02
C VAL A 114 -1.49 7.23 8.50
N ALA A 115 -1.98 7.40 9.73
CA ALA A 115 -3.03 6.54 10.30
C ALA A 115 -4.31 6.57 9.46
N LEU A 116 -4.75 7.78 9.04
CA LEU A 116 -5.94 7.93 8.19
C LEU A 116 -5.74 7.26 6.83
N THR A 117 -4.56 7.40 6.22
CA THR A 117 -4.27 6.75 4.93
C THR A 117 -4.18 5.23 5.08
N GLY A 118 -3.56 4.72 6.14
CA GLY A 118 -3.52 3.30 6.44
C GLY A 118 -4.91 2.72 6.67
N PHE A 119 -5.76 3.43 7.44
CA PHE A 119 -7.15 3.07 7.66
C PHE A 119 -7.95 3.03 6.35
N LEU A 120 -7.89 4.09 5.53
CA LEU A 120 -8.64 4.17 4.27
C LEU A 120 -8.17 3.12 3.26
N PHE A 121 -6.86 2.85 3.19
CA PHE A 121 -6.32 1.82 2.31
C PHE A 121 -6.78 0.42 2.77
N SER A 122 -6.68 0.11 4.07
CA SER A 122 -7.19 -1.14 4.63
C SER A 122 -8.69 -1.29 4.40
N LEU A 123 -9.47 -0.23 4.65
CA LEU A 123 -10.92 -0.25 4.39
C LEU A 123 -11.23 -0.52 2.91
N SER A 124 -10.45 0.03 1.99
CA SER A 124 -10.60 -0.23 0.55
C SER A 124 -10.36 -1.70 0.22
N VAL A 125 -9.36 -2.34 0.84
CA VAL A 125 -9.08 -3.77 0.71
C VAL A 125 -10.27 -4.59 1.23
N GLU A 126 -10.77 -4.28 2.44
CA GLU A 126 -11.91 -4.97 3.05
C GLU A 126 -13.18 -4.88 2.19
N ILE A 127 -13.48 -3.68 1.66
CA ILE A 127 -14.63 -3.48 0.76
C ILE A 127 -14.51 -4.35 -0.49
N VAL A 128 -13.33 -4.40 -1.11
CA VAL A 128 -13.13 -5.22 -2.33
C VAL A 128 -13.23 -6.71 -2.02
N GLN A 129 -12.77 -7.17 -0.86
CA GLN A 129 -12.90 -8.55 -0.41
C GLN A 129 -14.36 -9.02 -0.25
N MET A 130 -15.31 -8.10 0.03
CA MET A 130 -16.75 -8.43 0.06
C MET A 130 -17.30 -8.93 -1.29
N PHE A 131 -16.61 -8.68 -2.39
CA PHE A 131 -17.00 -9.09 -3.72
C PHE A 131 -16.43 -10.48 -4.15
N GLY A 132 -16.23 -11.38 -3.19
CA GLY A 132 -15.91 -12.79 -3.46
C GLY A 132 -14.45 -13.18 -3.24
N TRP A 133 -13.59 -12.26 -2.76
CA TRP A 133 -12.17 -12.54 -2.59
C TRP A 133 -11.74 -12.85 -1.16
N GLY A 134 -12.65 -12.85 -0.20
CA GLY A 134 -12.32 -13.15 1.18
C GLY A 134 -13.44 -12.88 2.18
N SER A 135 -13.05 -12.77 3.45
CA SER A 135 -13.91 -12.30 4.54
C SER A 135 -13.38 -10.96 5.04
N SER A 136 -14.28 -9.99 5.16
CA SER A 136 -13.94 -8.69 5.76
C SER A 136 -13.92 -8.80 7.28
N ASP A 137 -12.82 -8.37 7.90
CA ASP A 137 -12.67 -8.41 9.36
C ASP A 137 -12.29 -7.03 9.91
N ILE A 138 -13.08 -6.54 10.87
CA ILE A 138 -12.77 -5.30 11.57
C ILE A 138 -11.42 -5.35 12.31
N ASN A 139 -10.97 -6.54 12.69
CA ASN A 139 -9.66 -6.73 13.31
C ASN A 139 -8.52 -6.37 12.34
N ASP A 140 -8.66 -6.76 11.06
CA ASP A 140 -7.66 -6.42 10.04
C ASP A 140 -7.57 -4.91 9.85
N LEU A 141 -8.70 -4.21 9.84
CA LEU A 141 -8.74 -2.75 9.77
C LEU A 141 -7.98 -2.08 10.93
N ILE A 142 -8.17 -2.57 12.15
CA ILE A 142 -7.51 -2.05 13.35
C ILE A 142 -5.99 -2.35 13.29
N ILE A 143 -5.63 -3.60 13.00
CA ILE A 143 -4.23 -4.06 13.01
C ILE A 143 -3.43 -3.45 11.87
N ASN A 144 -4.00 -3.34 10.68
CA ASN A 144 -3.36 -2.70 9.53
C ASN A 144 -3.09 -1.21 9.81
N THR A 145 -4.06 -0.51 10.44
CA THR A 145 -3.87 0.87 10.86
C THR A 145 -2.78 0.99 11.92
N ALA A 146 -2.75 0.08 12.89
CA ALA A 146 -1.69 0.02 13.91
C ALA A 146 -0.31 -0.25 13.28
N GLY A 147 -0.23 -1.12 12.27
CA GLY A 147 0.98 -1.38 11.48
C GLY A 147 1.49 -0.11 10.79
N ALA A 148 0.60 0.65 10.14
CA ALA A 148 0.97 1.93 9.53
C ALA A 148 1.49 2.95 10.58
N CYS A 149 0.86 3.01 11.77
CA CYS A 149 1.35 3.85 12.87
C CYS A 149 2.73 3.40 13.37
N LEU A 150 2.96 2.09 13.51
CA LEU A 150 4.27 1.54 13.86
C LEU A 150 5.33 1.90 12.81
N GLY A 151 4.96 1.82 11.52
CA GLY A 151 5.82 2.25 10.42
C GLY A 151 6.19 3.73 10.49
N TYR A 152 5.25 4.59 10.89
CA TYR A 152 5.54 6.00 11.14
C TYR A 152 6.58 6.21 12.26
N TRP A 153 6.50 5.44 13.36
CA TRP A 153 7.49 5.50 14.43
C TRP A 153 8.87 5.03 13.95
N ILE A 154 8.93 3.98 13.13
CA ILE A 154 10.18 3.53 12.50
C ILE A 154 10.74 4.64 11.59
N TYR A 155 9.91 5.25 10.74
CA TYR A 155 10.32 6.42 9.96
C TYR A 155 10.90 7.53 10.83
N TYR A 156 10.22 7.87 11.94
CA TYR A 156 10.66 8.93 12.85
C TYR A 156 12.06 8.64 13.41
N LEU A 157 12.34 7.40 13.81
CA LEU A 157 13.66 6.99 14.28
C LEU A 157 14.71 7.04 13.16
N LEU A 158 14.40 6.47 12.00
CA LEU A 158 15.29 6.46 10.83
C LEU A 158 15.57 7.89 10.34
N SER A 159 14.59 8.77 10.37
CA SER A 159 14.73 10.14 9.93
C SER A 159 15.73 10.95 10.76
N LYS A 160 15.97 10.57 12.02
CA LYS A 160 17.00 11.18 12.87
C LYS A 160 18.41 10.67 12.54
N ALA A 161 18.53 9.41 12.09
CA ALA A 161 19.79 8.78 11.78
C ALA A 161 20.29 9.09 10.34
N LEU A 162 19.35 9.34 9.41
CA LEU A 162 19.68 9.56 8.02
C LEU A 162 20.14 10.99 7.72
N PRO A 163 21.15 11.19 6.85
CA PRO A 163 21.59 12.51 6.44
C PRO A 163 20.48 13.35 5.79
N ASN A 164 20.47 14.66 6.05
CA ASN A 164 19.46 15.56 5.51
C ASN A 164 19.40 15.54 3.96
N ASN A 165 20.56 15.45 3.30
CA ASN A 165 20.64 15.40 1.84
C ASN A 165 19.96 14.14 1.26
N PHE A 166 20.08 13.00 1.94
CA PHE A 166 19.41 11.77 1.54
C PHE A 166 17.90 11.89 1.66
N ARG A 167 17.41 12.41 2.80
CA ARG A 167 15.97 12.62 3.03
C ARG A 167 15.36 13.59 2.02
N LYS A 168 16.04 14.71 1.72
CA LYS A 168 15.58 15.68 0.71
C LYS A 168 15.47 15.04 -0.68
N LYS A 169 16.40 14.15 -1.06
CA LYS A 169 16.34 13.43 -2.34
C LYS A 169 15.21 12.40 -2.40
N LEU A 170 14.82 11.80 -1.26
CA LEU A 170 13.69 10.89 -1.19
C LEU A 170 12.35 11.62 -1.30
N GLN A 171 12.27 12.85 -0.85
CA GLN A 171 11.02 13.58 -0.69
C GLN A 171 10.68 14.39 -1.96
N SER A 172 9.42 14.29 -2.42
CA SER A 172 8.88 15.19 -3.42
C SER A 172 8.49 16.53 -2.79
N GLU A 173 8.91 17.62 -3.42
CA GLU A 173 8.54 18.99 -3.02
C GLU A 173 7.46 19.59 -3.94
N ASN A 174 7.35 19.08 -5.16
CA ASN A 174 6.63 19.72 -6.27
C ASN A 174 5.30 19.03 -6.61
N VAL A 175 4.87 18.03 -5.82
CA VAL A 175 3.67 17.25 -6.10
C VAL A 175 2.78 17.18 -4.85
N ASN A 176 1.47 17.17 -5.06
CA ASN A 176 0.52 16.94 -3.98
C ASN A 176 0.50 15.44 -3.63
N GLY A 177 1.23 15.07 -2.58
CA GLY A 177 1.40 13.69 -2.17
C GLY A 177 0.09 12.93 -1.90
N THR A 178 -0.98 13.61 -1.47
CA THR A 178 -2.29 12.95 -1.28
C THR A 178 -2.89 12.54 -2.61
N VAL A 179 -2.86 13.44 -3.60
CA VAL A 179 -3.41 13.17 -4.95
C VAL A 179 -2.59 12.07 -5.62
N GLU A 180 -1.27 12.13 -5.51
CA GLU A 180 -0.37 11.13 -6.11
C GLU A 180 -0.59 9.74 -5.51
N VAL A 181 -0.64 9.62 -4.19
CA VAL A 181 -0.93 8.34 -3.51
C VAL A 181 -2.30 7.81 -3.89
N LEU A 182 -3.32 8.68 -3.95
CA LEU A 182 -4.67 8.28 -4.37
C LEU A 182 -4.69 7.75 -5.81
N LEU A 183 -4.01 8.42 -6.74
CA LEU A 183 -3.90 7.98 -8.13
C LEU A 183 -3.20 6.62 -8.23
N PHE A 184 -2.10 6.41 -7.48
CA PHE A 184 -1.41 5.13 -7.46
C PHE A 184 -2.30 4.03 -6.90
N VAL A 185 -3.00 4.27 -5.80
CA VAL A 185 -3.92 3.30 -5.19
C VAL A 185 -5.02 2.92 -6.17
N ILE A 186 -5.72 3.90 -6.76
CA ILE A 186 -6.80 3.62 -7.74
C ILE A 186 -6.26 2.82 -8.93
N TYR A 187 -5.10 3.21 -9.46
CA TYR A 187 -4.52 2.53 -10.60
C TYR A 187 -4.10 1.08 -10.26
N ILE A 188 -3.49 0.88 -9.10
CA ILE A 188 -3.07 -0.44 -8.62
C ILE A 188 -4.27 -1.35 -8.40
N PHE A 189 -5.37 -0.85 -7.81
CA PHE A 189 -6.62 -1.62 -7.70
C PHE A 189 -7.18 -1.99 -9.08
N THR A 190 -7.16 -1.05 -10.04
CA THR A 190 -7.62 -1.32 -11.41
C THR A 190 -6.81 -2.43 -12.07
N VAL A 191 -5.47 -2.38 -11.98
CA VAL A 191 -4.59 -3.41 -12.54
C VAL A 191 -4.82 -4.75 -11.84
N SER A 192 -4.92 -4.77 -10.50
CA SER A 192 -5.18 -6.01 -9.75
C SER A 192 -6.50 -6.66 -10.16
N TYR A 193 -7.51 -5.84 -10.46
CA TYR A 193 -8.82 -6.31 -10.88
C TYR A 193 -8.84 -6.85 -12.32
N THR A 194 -8.22 -6.11 -13.27
CA THR A 194 -8.33 -6.43 -14.71
C THR A 194 -7.33 -7.46 -15.18
N HIS A 195 -6.25 -7.68 -14.45
CA HIS A 195 -5.11 -8.47 -14.93
C HIS A 195 -5.01 -9.85 -14.29
N LEU A 196 -5.68 -10.06 -13.17
CA LEU A 196 -5.65 -11.32 -12.43
C LEU A 196 -6.97 -12.13 -12.61
N THR A 197 -7.93 -11.56 -13.33
CA THR A 197 -9.12 -12.27 -13.84
C THR A 197 -8.86 -12.83 -15.22
#